data_b2631a6d7f78041a13464c1d9f1d4c5b
#
_entry.id   b2631a6d7f78041a13464c1d9f1d4c5b
#
_cell.length_a   1.000
_cell.length_b   1.000
_cell.length_c   1.000
_cell.angle_alpha   90.00
_cell.angle_beta   90.00
_cell.angle_gamma   90.00
#
_symmetry.space_group_name_H-M   'P 1'
#
loop_
_entity.id
_entity.type
_entity.pdbx_description
1 polymer ?
#
loop_
_entity_poly.entity_id
_entity_poly.type
_entity_poly.pdbx_seq_one_letter_code
_entity_poly.pdbx_strand_id
1 'polypeptide(L)'
;MPKTCTYYLAPQSPYAYLGHARLLAAARQHGVQIELRPADFGKIFNASGGLPLAKRAPQRQAYRLLELKRWSEYLGMALNLQPKFFPVSGDPAAKLLIATQLAHGTDAALNLAGDIMRALWVEEKNIGDGETLAALASAAGHDGKSLVKASETASVLGEFDRFTDEAVAANVFGAPWYVIDGEGYWGQDRLDFLERAFAKQE
;
A
#
# COMPACT_ATOMS: atom_id res chain seq x y z
N MET A 1 -0.57 -22.67 -13.41
CA MET A 1 0.25 -21.44 -13.24
C MET A 1 0.22 -21.07 -11.78
N PRO A 2 1.23 -20.41 -11.21
CA PRO A 2 1.12 -19.97 -9.81
C PRO A 2 -0.09 -19.04 -9.67
N LYS A 3 -0.82 -19.15 -8.55
CA LYS A 3 -1.89 -18.22 -8.23
C LYS A 3 -1.35 -16.81 -8.09
N THR A 4 -2.13 -15.84 -8.51
CA THR A 4 -1.75 -14.43 -8.47
C THR A 4 -2.77 -13.64 -7.63
N CYS A 5 -2.28 -12.83 -6.71
CA CYS A 5 -3.08 -11.91 -5.92
C CYS A 5 -2.72 -10.47 -6.28
N THR A 6 -3.67 -9.72 -6.81
CA THR A 6 -3.50 -8.28 -7.04
C THR A 6 -3.63 -7.52 -5.73
N TYR A 7 -2.65 -6.66 -5.44
CA TYR A 7 -2.59 -5.85 -4.23
C TYR A 7 -2.64 -4.36 -4.56
N TYR A 8 -3.81 -3.73 -4.40
CA TYR A 8 -3.97 -2.29 -4.51
C TYR A 8 -3.52 -1.61 -3.22
N LEU A 9 -2.48 -0.79 -3.33
CA LEU A 9 -1.77 -0.18 -2.22
C LEU A 9 -1.88 1.35 -2.22
N ALA A 10 -2.23 1.90 -1.06
CA ALA A 10 -2.01 3.29 -0.70
C ALA A 10 -0.84 3.38 0.29
N PRO A 11 0.35 3.88 -0.09
CA PRO A 11 1.53 3.87 0.79
C PRO A 11 1.35 4.64 2.10
N GLN A 12 0.43 5.61 2.15
CA GLN A 12 0.09 6.36 3.35
C GLN A 12 -0.96 5.67 4.25
N SER A 13 -1.44 4.48 3.88
CA SER A 13 -2.46 3.79 4.67
C SER A 13 -1.86 3.06 5.89
N PRO A 14 -2.31 3.33 7.12
CA PRO A 14 -1.86 2.60 8.30
C PRO A 14 -2.32 1.14 8.29
N TYR A 15 -3.49 0.88 7.70
CA TYR A 15 -3.98 -0.49 7.57
C TYR A 15 -3.19 -1.29 6.52
N ALA A 16 -2.66 -0.62 5.48
CA ALA A 16 -1.70 -1.25 4.58
C ALA A 16 -0.41 -1.59 5.32
N TYR A 17 0.14 -0.66 6.13
CA TYR A 17 1.31 -0.90 6.97
C TYR A 17 1.13 -2.12 7.88
N LEU A 18 0.01 -2.18 8.64
CA LEU A 18 -0.29 -3.27 9.57
C LEU A 18 -0.49 -4.63 8.88
N GLY A 19 -0.92 -4.65 7.62
CA GLY A 19 -1.18 -5.88 6.87
C GLY A 19 -0.05 -6.35 5.97
N HIS A 20 0.86 -5.47 5.56
CA HIS A 20 1.82 -5.72 4.49
C HIS A 20 2.71 -6.95 4.71
N ALA A 21 3.41 -7.01 5.83
CA ALA A 21 4.32 -8.13 6.14
C ALA A 21 3.55 -9.45 6.27
N ARG A 22 2.33 -9.43 6.82
CA ARG A 22 1.46 -10.61 6.95
C ARG A 22 0.97 -11.11 5.59
N LEU A 23 0.59 -10.19 4.69
CA LEU A 23 0.26 -10.54 3.30
C LEU A 23 1.42 -11.27 2.62
N LEU A 24 2.62 -10.69 2.69
CA LEU A 24 3.80 -11.28 2.05
C LEU A 24 4.19 -12.64 2.65
N ALA A 25 4.01 -12.81 3.96
CA ALA A 25 4.24 -14.10 4.62
C ALA A 25 3.23 -15.16 4.15
N ALA A 26 1.94 -14.84 4.13
CA ALA A 26 0.90 -15.73 3.65
C ALA A 26 1.08 -16.09 2.16
N ALA A 27 1.39 -15.12 1.31
CA ALA A 27 1.65 -15.35 -0.10
C ALA A 27 2.82 -16.31 -0.32
N ARG A 28 3.93 -16.11 0.39
CA ARG A 28 5.10 -17.03 0.34
C ARG A 28 4.74 -18.43 0.82
N GLN A 29 4.01 -18.55 1.92
CA GLN A 29 3.60 -19.84 2.48
C GLN A 29 2.77 -20.67 1.48
N HIS A 30 1.93 -20.03 0.71
CA HIS A 30 1.02 -20.67 -0.24
C HIS A 30 1.51 -20.64 -1.70
N GLY A 31 2.70 -20.10 -1.99
CA GLY A 31 3.24 -20.01 -3.35
C GLY A 31 2.45 -19.06 -4.26
N VAL A 32 1.79 -18.05 -3.68
CA VAL A 32 1.00 -17.05 -4.43
C VAL A 32 1.90 -15.89 -4.82
N GLN A 33 1.83 -15.47 -6.08
CA GLN A 33 2.53 -14.27 -6.57
C GLN A 33 1.70 -13.02 -6.26
N ILE A 34 2.36 -11.97 -5.77
CA ILE A 34 1.72 -10.66 -5.54
C ILE A 34 1.96 -9.76 -6.75
N GLU A 35 0.89 -9.25 -7.33
CA GLU A 35 0.92 -8.14 -8.28
C GLU A 35 0.68 -6.84 -7.53
N LEU A 36 1.73 -6.07 -7.29
CA LEU A 36 1.63 -4.79 -6.60
C LEU A 36 1.08 -3.71 -7.56
N ARG A 37 0.01 -3.04 -7.13
CA ARG A 37 -0.64 -1.94 -7.86
C ARG A 37 -0.82 -0.72 -6.96
N PRO A 38 0.21 0.12 -6.78
CA PRO A 38 0.06 1.41 -6.12
C PRO A 38 -0.86 2.30 -6.94
N ALA A 39 -1.88 2.92 -6.31
CA ALA A 39 -2.93 3.65 -7.02
C ALA A 39 -3.30 4.97 -6.34
N ASP A 40 -3.94 5.88 -7.09
CA ASP A 40 -4.49 7.15 -6.59
C ASP A 40 -5.80 6.91 -5.82
N PHE A 41 -5.69 6.80 -4.51
CA PHE A 41 -6.87 6.64 -3.65
C PHE A 41 -7.71 7.92 -3.50
N GLY A 42 -7.21 9.07 -3.93
CA GLY A 42 -8.03 10.27 -4.07
C GLY A 42 -9.07 10.11 -5.19
N LYS A 43 -8.65 9.65 -6.36
CA LYS A 43 -9.55 9.31 -7.49
C LYS A 43 -10.50 8.17 -7.12
N ILE A 44 -9.99 7.09 -6.51
CA ILE A 44 -10.79 5.94 -6.08
C ILE A 44 -11.88 6.34 -5.08
N PHE A 45 -11.58 7.18 -4.09
CA PHE A 45 -12.58 7.67 -3.14
C PHE A 45 -13.64 8.51 -3.83
N ASN A 46 -13.27 9.37 -4.77
CA ASN A 46 -14.23 10.17 -5.53
C ASN A 46 -15.19 9.28 -6.35
N ALA A 47 -14.69 8.20 -6.94
CA ALA A 47 -15.52 7.27 -7.73
C ALA A 47 -16.41 6.39 -6.85
N SER A 48 -15.97 6.01 -5.64
CA SER A 48 -16.66 5.06 -4.76
C SER A 48 -17.51 5.72 -3.66
N GLY A 49 -17.55 7.05 -3.59
CA GLY A 49 -18.21 7.78 -2.50
C GLY A 49 -17.44 7.75 -1.18
N GLY A 50 -16.17 7.32 -1.20
CA GLY A 50 -15.28 7.37 -0.05
C GLY A 50 -14.94 8.80 0.37
N LEU A 51 -14.69 8.99 1.67
CA LEU A 51 -14.32 10.30 2.19
C LEU A 51 -12.86 10.30 2.69
N PRO A 52 -12.06 11.31 2.30
CA PRO A 52 -10.79 11.59 2.95
C PRO A 52 -10.96 11.72 4.46
N LEU A 53 -9.95 11.35 5.24
CA LEU A 53 -10.05 11.27 6.70
C LEU A 53 -10.61 12.56 7.33
N ALA A 54 -10.12 13.71 6.93
CA ALA A 54 -10.55 15.01 7.46
C ALA A 54 -12.04 15.34 7.21
N LYS A 55 -12.66 14.71 6.20
CA LYS A 55 -14.07 14.90 5.84
C LYS A 55 -15.01 13.86 6.49
N ARG A 56 -14.44 12.87 7.20
CA ARG A 56 -15.24 11.84 7.90
C ARG A 56 -15.83 12.42 9.19
N ALA A 57 -17.00 11.90 9.61
CA ALA A 57 -17.63 12.27 10.87
C ALA A 57 -16.63 12.10 12.05
N PRO A 58 -16.63 13.01 13.05
CA PRO A 58 -15.71 12.98 14.20
C PRO A 58 -15.69 11.63 14.92
N GLN A 59 -16.83 10.98 15.06
CA GLN A 59 -16.97 9.66 15.67
C GLN A 59 -16.15 8.60 14.90
N ARG A 60 -16.15 8.64 13.58
CA ARG A 60 -15.38 7.72 12.73
C ARG A 60 -13.87 8.02 12.80
N GLN A 61 -13.48 9.29 12.93
CA GLN A 61 -12.09 9.68 13.13
C GLN A 61 -11.56 9.19 14.49
N ALA A 62 -12.34 9.40 15.56
CA ALA A 62 -11.99 8.93 16.91
C ALA A 62 -11.90 7.39 16.98
N TYR A 63 -12.89 6.70 16.42
CA TYR A 63 -12.90 5.23 16.40
C TYR A 63 -11.70 4.66 15.63
N ARG A 64 -11.29 5.31 14.52
CA ARG A 64 -10.10 4.91 13.77
C ARG A 64 -8.85 4.88 14.66
N LEU A 65 -8.66 5.85 15.54
CA LEU A 65 -7.51 5.88 16.45
C LEU A 65 -7.54 4.72 17.45
N LEU A 66 -8.73 4.38 17.97
CA LEU A 66 -8.91 3.21 18.83
C LEU A 66 -8.57 1.90 18.10
N GLU A 67 -9.04 1.75 16.86
CA GLU A 67 -8.75 0.57 16.04
C GLU A 67 -7.25 0.45 15.72
N LEU A 68 -6.59 1.54 15.35
CA LEU A 68 -5.15 1.53 15.09
C LEU A 68 -4.35 1.14 16.34
N LYS A 69 -4.73 1.65 17.53
CA LYS A 69 -4.12 1.26 18.80
C LYS A 69 -4.30 -0.24 19.06
N ARG A 70 -5.54 -0.75 18.97
CA ARG A 70 -5.86 -2.17 19.19
C ARG A 70 -5.07 -3.07 18.26
N TRP A 71 -5.05 -2.75 16.98
CA TRP A 71 -4.32 -3.55 15.99
C TRP A 71 -2.81 -3.50 16.18
N SER A 72 -2.24 -2.33 16.50
CA SER A 72 -0.82 -2.19 16.84
C SER A 72 -0.44 -3.07 18.03
N GLU A 73 -1.23 -3.03 19.12
CA GLU A 73 -1.03 -3.86 20.31
C GLU A 73 -1.20 -5.35 20.00
N TYR A 74 -2.28 -5.72 19.32
CA TYR A 74 -2.57 -7.12 18.97
C TYR A 74 -1.50 -7.76 18.09
N LEU A 75 -0.97 -6.99 17.12
CA LEU A 75 0.07 -7.46 16.20
C LEU A 75 1.49 -7.29 16.74
N GLY A 76 1.68 -6.61 17.88
CA GLY A 76 3.00 -6.27 18.41
C GLY A 76 3.80 -5.34 17.49
N MET A 77 3.13 -4.54 16.65
CA MET A 77 3.75 -3.65 15.69
C MET A 77 3.79 -2.23 16.23
N ALA A 78 4.97 -1.59 16.21
CA ALA A 78 5.09 -0.17 16.54
C ALA A 78 4.30 0.68 15.52
N LEU A 79 3.53 1.65 16.01
CA LEU A 79 2.76 2.57 15.17
C LEU A 79 2.50 3.86 15.93
N ASN A 80 2.90 4.98 15.35
CA ASN A 80 2.51 6.30 15.84
C ASN A 80 1.08 6.60 15.37
N LEU A 81 0.16 6.80 16.32
CA LEU A 81 -1.27 7.03 15.98
C LEU A 81 -1.48 8.35 15.22
N GLN A 82 -0.63 9.33 15.45
CA GLN A 82 -0.66 10.67 14.84
C GLN A 82 0.76 11.09 14.44
N PRO A 83 1.37 10.45 13.43
CA PRO A 83 2.73 10.78 13.04
C PRO A 83 2.80 12.20 12.45
N LYS A 84 3.95 12.85 12.62
CA LYS A 84 4.20 14.25 12.27
C LYS A 84 3.76 14.65 10.87
N PHE A 85 3.93 13.76 9.89
CA PHE A 85 3.66 14.06 8.48
C PHE A 85 2.36 13.45 7.96
N PHE A 86 1.47 12.98 8.84
CA PHE A 86 0.16 12.50 8.41
C PHE A 86 -0.94 13.51 8.77
N PRO A 87 -1.85 13.84 7.85
CA PRO A 87 -2.02 13.30 6.50
C PRO A 87 -0.98 13.81 5.49
N VAL A 88 -0.57 12.94 4.58
CA VAL A 88 0.40 13.21 3.50
C VAL A 88 -0.11 12.60 2.20
N SER A 89 0.25 13.18 1.04
CA SER A 89 0.01 12.52 -0.25
C SER A 89 0.87 11.26 -0.36
N GLY A 90 0.24 10.14 -0.74
CA GLY A 90 0.93 8.90 -1.05
C GLY A 90 1.40 8.78 -2.49
N ASP A 91 1.02 9.72 -3.39
CA ASP A 91 1.28 9.62 -4.82
C ASP A 91 2.77 9.61 -5.17
N PRO A 92 3.64 10.46 -4.58
CA PRO A 92 5.07 10.38 -4.85
C PRO A 92 5.65 9.01 -4.48
N ALA A 93 5.26 8.45 -3.33
CA ALA A 93 5.68 7.13 -2.90
C ALA A 93 5.12 6.01 -3.82
N ALA A 94 3.85 6.12 -4.23
CA ALA A 94 3.23 5.17 -5.16
C ALA A 94 3.95 5.13 -6.51
N LYS A 95 4.27 6.29 -7.07
CA LYS A 95 5.03 6.41 -8.33
C LYS A 95 6.47 5.87 -8.19
N LEU A 96 7.13 6.13 -7.05
CA LEU A 96 8.44 5.55 -6.76
C LEU A 96 8.38 4.01 -6.73
N LEU A 97 7.36 3.43 -6.13
CA LEU A 97 7.15 1.98 -6.11
C LEU A 97 6.94 1.42 -7.52
N ILE A 98 6.20 2.11 -8.38
CA ILE A 98 6.03 1.72 -9.79
C ILE A 98 7.38 1.81 -10.53
N ALA A 99 8.14 2.90 -10.36
CA ALA A 99 9.47 3.04 -10.95
C ALA A 99 10.40 1.90 -10.49
N THR A 100 10.37 1.54 -9.20
CA THR A 100 11.14 0.43 -8.65
C THR A 100 10.70 -0.90 -9.24
N GLN A 101 9.39 -1.13 -9.38
CA GLN A 101 8.85 -2.35 -9.96
C GLN A 101 9.28 -2.54 -11.42
N LEU A 102 9.25 -1.45 -12.22
CA LEU A 102 9.68 -1.48 -13.62
C LEU A 102 11.19 -1.72 -13.77
N ALA A 103 12.00 -1.19 -12.86
CA ALA A 103 13.46 -1.29 -12.94
C ALA A 103 14.01 -2.57 -12.29
N HIS A 104 13.41 -3.04 -11.20
CA HIS A 104 13.99 -4.07 -10.32
C HIS A 104 13.01 -5.22 -9.98
N GLY A 105 11.80 -5.19 -10.53
CA GLY A 105 10.79 -6.21 -10.30
C GLY A 105 9.91 -5.98 -9.07
N THR A 106 8.86 -6.79 -8.98
CA THR A 106 7.80 -6.63 -7.96
C THR A 106 8.33 -6.86 -6.54
N ASP A 107 9.21 -7.81 -6.31
CA ASP A 107 9.75 -8.10 -4.97
C ASP A 107 10.54 -6.92 -4.40
N ALA A 108 11.33 -6.23 -5.23
CA ALA A 108 12.04 -5.02 -4.82
C ALA A 108 11.06 -3.91 -4.42
N ALA A 109 10.00 -3.71 -5.21
CA ALA A 109 8.96 -2.73 -4.91
C ALA A 109 8.15 -3.08 -3.64
N LEU A 110 7.85 -4.36 -3.41
CA LEU A 110 7.19 -4.83 -2.19
C LEU A 110 8.04 -4.58 -0.95
N ASN A 111 9.34 -4.88 -1.00
CA ASN A 111 10.24 -4.61 0.12
C ASN A 111 10.32 -3.10 0.41
N LEU A 112 10.51 -2.28 -0.63
CA LEU A 112 10.56 -0.83 -0.48
C LEU A 112 9.21 -0.25 0.02
N ALA A 113 8.08 -0.85 -0.35
CA ALA A 113 6.76 -0.44 0.17
C ALA A 113 6.67 -0.61 1.68
N GLY A 114 7.20 -1.73 2.22
CA GLY A 114 7.29 -1.94 3.66
C GLY A 114 8.12 -0.87 4.36
N ASP A 115 9.28 -0.51 3.81
CA ASP A 115 10.17 0.51 4.35
C ASP A 115 9.54 1.91 4.30
N ILE A 116 8.88 2.27 3.20
CA ILE A 116 8.17 3.55 3.06
C ILE A 116 7.05 3.67 4.08
N MET A 117 6.22 2.64 4.25
CA MET A 117 5.14 2.66 5.23
C MET A 117 5.67 2.73 6.67
N ARG A 118 6.75 2.00 6.99
CA ARG A 118 7.42 2.09 8.28
C ARG A 118 8.02 3.47 8.54
N ALA A 119 8.62 4.08 7.52
CA ALA A 119 9.18 5.43 7.59
C ALA A 119 8.12 6.46 7.99
N LEU A 120 6.88 6.37 7.47
CA LEU A 120 5.78 7.25 7.86
C LEU A 120 5.26 6.93 9.28
N TRP A 121 4.91 5.65 9.51
CA TRP A 121 4.13 5.26 10.69
C TRP A 121 4.95 5.04 11.95
N VAL A 122 6.27 4.84 11.84
CA VAL A 122 7.15 4.58 12.98
C VAL A 122 8.25 5.64 13.10
N GLU A 123 8.86 6.04 11.97
CA GLU A 123 10.01 6.94 11.96
C GLU A 123 9.64 8.41 11.73
N GLU A 124 8.35 8.70 11.54
CA GLU A 124 7.81 10.04 11.33
C GLU A 124 8.50 10.80 10.17
N LYS A 125 8.77 10.08 9.06
CA LYS A 125 9.36 10.66 7.84
C LYS A 125 8.28 11.08 6.85
N ASN A 126 8.59 12.10 6.05
CA ASN A 126 7.68 12.62 5.02
C ASN A 126 7.79 11.80 3.73
N ILE A 127 6.87 10.87 3.51
CA ILE A 127 6.82 10.07 2.27
C ILE A 127 6.28 10.83 1.03
N GLY A 128 5.90 12.08 1.19
CA GLY A 128 5.58 13.01 0.09
C GLY A 128 6.80 13.78 -0.42
N ASP A 129 7.94 13.64 0.24
CA ASP A 129 9.18 14.35 -0.08
C ASP A 129 10.15 13.49 -0.88
N GLY A 130 10.62 14.02 -2.02
CA GLY A 130 11.49 13.28 -2.94
C GLY A 130 12.87 12.94 -2.35
N GLU A 131 13.45 13.78 -1.48
CA GLU A 131 14.72 13.48 -0.84
C GLU A 131 14.60 12.34 0.15
N THR A 132 13.52 12.35 0.95
CA THR A 132 13.17 11.25 1.86
C THR A 132 13.00 9.94 1.10
N LEU A 133 12.25 9.97 -0.01
CA LEU A 133 12.02 8.78 -0.84
C LEU A 133 13.30 8.27 -1.50
N ALA A 134 14.16 9.17 -2.00
CA ALA A 134 15.48 8.79 -2.54
C ALA A 134 16.36 8.14 -1.48
N ALA A 135 16.36 8.67 -0.26
CA ALA A 135 17.13 8.09 0.85
C ALA A 135 16.63 6.69 1.23
N LEU A 136 15.31 6.47 1.26
CA LEU A 136 14.71 5.16 1.55
C LEU A 136 15.06 4.14 0.46
N ALA A 137 14.94 4.50 -0.82
CA ALA A 137 15.32 3.62 -1.93
C ALA A 137 16.83 3.32 -1.92
N SER A 138 17.68 4.30 -1.55
CA SER A 138 19.12 4.08 -1.42
C SER A 138 19.47 3.13 -0.26
N ALA A 139 18.78 3.25 0.86
CA ALA A 139 18.93 2.33 2.00
C ALA A 139 18.50 0.90 1.65
N ALA A 140 17.54 0.75 0.73
CA ALA A 140 17.13 -0.54 0.17
C ALA A 140 18.08 -1.09 -0.92
N GLY A 141 19.21 -0.42 -1.19
CA GLY A 141 20.24 -0.87 -2.13
C GLY A 141 20.01 -0.47 -3.59
N HIS A 142 19.14 0.52 -3.85
CA HIS A 142 18.86 1.02 -5.20
C HIS A 142 19.45 2.42 -5.43
N ASP A 143 19.57 2.85 -6.68
CA ASP A 143 19.86 4.26 -6.99
C ASP A 143 18.60 5.12 -6.75
N GLY A 144 18.44 5.60 -5.52
CA GLY A 144 17.24 6.32 -5.10
C GLY A 144 17.01 7.62 -5.87
N LYS A 145 18.06 8.35 -6.24
CA LYS A 145 17.92 9.58 -7.02
C LYS A 145 17.44 9.30 -8.44
N SER A 146 17.99 8.27 -9.07
CA SER A 146 17.54 7.83 -10.40
C SER A 146 16.11 7.32 -10.37
N LEU A 147 15.71 6.57 -9.34
CA LEU A 147 14.33 6.08 -9.18
C LEU A 147 13.33 7.22 -8.96
N VAL A 148 13.65 8.22 -8.12
CA VAL A 148 12.80 9.42 -7.96
C VAL A 148 12.66 10.18 -9.28
N LYS A 149 13.73 10.34 -10.05
CA LYS A 149 13.63 10.93 -11.39
C LYS A 149 12.77 10.07 -12.34
N ALA A 150 12.93 8.75 -12.29
CA ALA A 150 12.14 7.82 -13.10
C ALA A 150 10.66 7.84 -12.74
N SER A 151 10.31 8.13 -11.48
CA SER A 151 8.91 8.18 -11.02
C SER A 151 8.08 9.29 -11.70
N GLU A 152 8.71 10.26 -12.35
CA GLU A 152 8.04 11.33 -13.09
C GLU A 152 8.01 11.10 -14.61
N THR A 153 8.45 9.93 -15.09
CA THR A 153 8.42 9.60 -16.52
C THR A 153 7.00 9.23 -16.98
N ALA A 154 6.73 9.45 -18.26
CA ALA A 154 5.43 9.13 -18.87
C ALA A 154 5.05 7.65 -18.69
N SER A 155 6.03 6.73 -18.68
CA SER A 155 5.79 5.30 -18.43
C SER A 155 5.23 5.06 -17.02
N VAL A 156 5.85 5.64 -15.99
CA VAL A 156 5.40 5.49 -14.59
C VAL A 156 4.05 6.17 -14.36
N LEU A 157 3.88 7.37 -14.91
CA LEU A 157 2.60 8.09 -14.81
C LEU A 157 1.47 7.31 -15.49
N GLY A 158 1.73 6.73 -16.66
CA GLY A 158 0.76 5.89 -17.37
C GLY A 158 0.40 4.63 -16.58
N GLU A 159 1.36 3.97 -15.94
CA GLU A 159 1.08 2.81 -15.06
C GLU A 159 0.29 3.22 -13.82
N PHE A 160 0.59 4.35 -13.21
CA PHE A 160 -0.15 4.87 -12.06
C PHE A 160 -1.61 5.17 -12.39
N ASP A 161 -1.86 5.81 -13.54
CA ASP A 161 -3.21 6.04 -14.04
C ASP A 161 -3.91 4.71 -14.37
N ARG A 162 -3.25 3.79 -15.07
CA ARG A 162 -3.78 2.47 -15.41
C ARG A 162 -4.17 1.67 -14.16
N PHE A 163 -3.31 1.58 -13.16
CA PHE A 163 -3.61 0.88 -11.89
C PHE A 163 -4.78 1.51 -11.15
N THR A 164 -4.90 2.83 -11.23
CA THR A 164 -6.02 3.57 -10.63
C THR A 164 -7.33 3.26 -11.35
N ASP A 165 -7.34 3.27 -12.68
CA ASP A 165 -8.53 2.97 -13.49
C ASP A 165 -8.96 1.50 -13.31
N GLU A 166 -8.00 0.56 -13.26
CA GLU A 166 -8.27 -0.84 -12.96
C GLU A 166 -8.84 -1.02 -11.54
N ALA A 167 -8.34 -0.28 -10.55
CA ALA A 167 -8.90 -0.32 -9.20
C ALA A 167 -10.36 0.16 -9.18
N VAL A 168 -10.69 1.25 -9.89
CA VAL A 168 -12.06 1.73 -10.03
C VAL A 168 -12.94 0.68 -10.72
N ALA A 169 -12.47 0.07 -11.80
CA ALA A 169 -13.20 -0.98 -12.52
C ALA A 169 -13.40 -2.25 -11.67
N ALA A 170 -12.47 -2.55 -10.76
CA ALA A 170 -12.56 -3.66 -9.80
C ALA A 170 -13.38 -3.30 -8.54
N ASN A 171 -14.08 -2.17 -8.53
CA ASN A 171 -14.88 -1.67 -7.40
C ASN A 171 -14.09 -1.50 -6.10
N VAL A 172 -12.81 -1.16 -6.19
CA VAL A 172 -11.99 -0.83 -5.02
C VAL A 172 -12.51 0.45 -4.37
N PHE A 173 -12.69 0.45 -3.05
CA PHE A 173 -13.17 1.62 -2.31
C PHE A 173 -12.33 1.97 -1.07
N GLY A 174 -11.24 1.23 -0.83
CA GLY A 174 -10.36 1.48 0.32
C GLY A 174 -9.06 0.69 0.25
N ALA A 175 -8.07 1.05 1.07
CA ALA A 175 -6.77 0.38 1.13
C ALA A 175 -6.49 -0.18 2.53
N PRO A 176 -5.78 -1.34 2.60
CA PRO A 176 -5.35 -2.20 1.49
C PRO A 176 -6.53 -2.94 0.84
N TRP A 177 -6.39 -3.28 -0.43
CA TRP A 177 -7.37 -4.10 -1.15
C TRP A 177 -6.64 -5.20 -1.91
N TYR A 178 -7.17 -6.41 -1.84
CA TYR A 178 -6.61 -7.60 -2.47
C TYR A 178 -7.62 -8.22 -3.41
N VAL A 179 -7.18 -8.76 -4.54
CA VAL A 179 -8.06 -9.50 -5.45
C VAL A 179 -7.39 -10.83 -5.80
N ILE A 180 -8.11 -11.92 -5.61
CA ILE A 180 -7.71 -13.26 -6.05
C ILE A 180 -8.93 -13.99 -6.59
N ASP A 181 -8.78 -14.72 -7.68
CA ASP A 181 -9.85 -15.48 -8.33
C ASP A 181 -11.11 -14.63 -8.62
N GLY A 182 -10.92 -13.32 -8.88
CA GLY A 182 -12.01 -12.37 -9.11
C GLY A 182 -12.73 -11.87 -7.86
N GLU A 183 -12.39 -12.36 -6.67
CA GLU A 183 -12.94 -11.90 -5.39
C GLU A 183 -12.09 -10.79 -4.76
N GLY A 184 -12.75 -9.73 -4.24
CA GLY A 184 -12.13 -8.62 -3.54
C GLY A 184 -12.14 -8.77 -2.01
N TYR A 185 -11.02 -8.46 -1.38
CA TYR A 185 -10.87 -8.47 0.09
C TYR A 185 -10.36 -7.10 0.55
N TRP A 186 -11.12 -6.42 1.38
CA TRP A 186 -10.75 -5.10 1.87
C TRP A 186 -10.28 -5.13 3.32
N GLY A 187 -9.10 -4.58 3.55
CA GLY A 187 -8.56 -4.35 4.88
C GLY A 187 -7.59 -5.42 5.36
N GLN A 188 -6.67 -5.03 6.24
CA GLN A 188 -5.70 -5.93 6.85
C GLN A 188 -6.35 -6.98 7.78
N ASP A 189 -7.56 -6.71 8.23
CA ASP A 189 -8.38 -7.58 9.10
C ASP A 189 -9.15 -8.66 8.32
N ARG A 190 -8.98 -8.73 7.00
CA ARG A 190 -9.51 -9.79 6.12
C ARG A 190 -8.43 -10.73 5.60
N LEU A 191 -7.20 -10.60 6.07
CA LEU A 191 -6.10 -11.47 5.65
C LEU A 191 -6.37 -12.94 5.95
N ASP A 192 -7.10 -13.26 7.02
CA ASP A 192 -7.48 -14.65 7.33
C ASP A 192 -8.39 -15.27 6.24
N PHE A 193 -9.31 -14.49 5.68
CA PHE A 193 -10.13 -14.93 4.56
C PHE A 193 -9.31 -15.04 3.28
N LEU A 194 -8.42 -14.08 3.03
CA LEU A 194 -7.53 -14.09 1.88
C LEU A 194 -6.58 -15.30 1.93
N GLU A 195 -6.02 -15.63 3.09
CA GLU A 195 -5.15 -16.80 3.25
C GLU A 195 -5.91 -18.12 3.00
N ARG A 196 -7.17 -18.21 3.40
CA ARG A 196 -8.04 -19.34 3.04
C ARG A 196 -8.26 -19.43 1.53
N ALA A 197 -8.38 -18.30 0.82
CA ALA A 197 -8.45 -18.29 -0.63
C ALA A 197 -7.11 -18.73 -1.27
N PHE A 198 -5.98 -18.32 -0.70
CA PHE A 198 -4.65 -18.80 -1.12
C PHE A 198 -4.51 -20.33 -1.00
N ALA A 199 -5.04 -20.88 0.08
CA ALA A 199 -4.95 -22.33 0.38
C ALA A 199 -5.89 -23.21 -0.47
N LYS A 200 -6.92 -22.64 -1.14
CA LYS A 200 -7.80 -23.43 -2.02
C LYS A 200 -6.97 -23.99 -3.17
N GLN A 201 -6.99 -25.30 -3.34
CA GLN A 201 -6.47 -25.95 -4.57
C GLN A 201 -7.52 -25.78 -5.69
N GLU A 202 -7.07 -25.53 -6.92
CA GLU A 202 -7.91 -25.58 -8.11
C GLU A 202 -8.45 -27.00 -8.34
#